data_4de5bb6dc21697e4665644143d8eebc3
#
_entry.id   4de5bb6dc21697e4665644143d8eebc3
#
_cell.length_a   1.000
_cell.length_b   1.000
_cell.length_c   1.000
_cell.angle_alpha   90.00
_cell.angle_beta   90.00
_cell.angle_gamma   90.00
#
_symmetry.space_group_name_H-M   'P 1'
#
loop_
_entity.id
_entity.type
_entity.pdbx_description
1 polymer ?
#
loop_
_entity_poly.entity_id
_entity_poly.type
_entity_poly.pdbx_seq_one_letter_code
_entity_poly.pdbx_strand_id
1 'polypeptide(L)'
;MLAALENAGAVSRCKVQPSHALPGQFCKDDFTVDLVARTVTCPAGRVAPFRGRLETYATFGRACTACPLVTRCTTAPRGRVITINPHEELLATGRAATRDPAWRADYRATRPLVERKIAHLMRRRHGGRRARVRGRLRVGADFALLAAAVNLARLAVLGLVRSGGTWAVRAG
;
A
#
# COMPACT_ATOMS: atom_id res chain seq x y z
N MET A 1 3.45 -1.40 -6.84
CA MET A 1 4.31 -0.53 -6.02
C MET A 1 4.89 -1.27 -4.82
N LEU A 2 4.09 -1.84 -3.88
CA LEU A 2 4.64 -2.59 -2.72
C LEU A 2 5.55 -3.74 -3.16
N ALA A 3 5.12 -4.60 -4.08
CA ALA A 3 5.93 -5.68 -4.62
C ALA A 3 7.25 -5.21 -5.26
N ALA A 4 7.26 -4.04 -5.91
CA ALA A 4 8.49 -3.49 -6.49
C ALA A 4 9.48 -3.01 -5.40
N LEU A 5 8.98 -2.50 -4.28
CA LEU A 5 9.81 -2.11 -3.13
C LEU A 5 10.40 -3.34 -2.43
N GLU A 6 9.59 -4.39 -2.25
CA GLU A 6 10.03 -5.65 -1.67
C GLU A 6 11.11 -6.31 -2.53
N ASN A 7 10.91 -6.41 -3.85
CA ASN A 7 11.91 -6.94 -4.78
C ASN A 7 13.21 -6.13 -4.78
N ALA A 8 13.15 -4.85 -4.45
CA ALA A 8 14.32 -3.98 -4.29
C ALA A 8 14.95 -4.06 -2.88
N GLY A 9 14.46 -4.91 -1.99
CA GLY A 9 14.93 -5.02 -0.61
C GLY A 9 14.66 -3.77 0.23
N ALA A 10 13.74 -2.90 -0.19
CA ALA A 10 13.45 -1.65 0.50
C ALA A 10 12.44 -1.86 1.63
N VAL A 11 12.76 -1.34 2.81
CA VAL A 11 11.80 -1.32 3.94
C VAL A 11 10.67 -0.35 3.61
N SER A 12 9.46 -0.89 3.42
CA SER A 12 8.28 -0.09 3.09
C SER A 12 7.67 0.53 4.34
N ARG A 13 7.50 1.86 4.32
CA ARG A 13 6.70 2.62 5.28
C ARG A 13 5.36 3.06 4.69
N CYS A 14 4.85 2.33 3.70
CA CYS A 14 3.57 2.62 3.08
C CYS A 14 2.43 2.09 3.95
N LYS A 15 1.52 2.98 4.34
CA LYS A 15 0.32 2.60 5.06
C LYS A 15 -0.64 1.89 4.10
N VAL A 16 -0.96 0.64 4.41
CA VAL A 16 -2.00 -0.12 3.71
C VAL A 16 -3.36 0.23 4.31
N GLN A 17 -4.37 0.36 3.45
CA GLN A 17 -5.75 0.60 3.89
C GLN A 17 -6.22 -0.58 4.76
N PRO A 18 -6.82 -0.31 5.93
CA PRO A 18 -7.44 -1.36 6.73
C PRO A 18 -8.59 -2.01 5.97
N SER A 19 -8.84 -3.27 6.23
CA SER A 19 -10.04 -3.91 5.72
C SER A 19 -11.25 -3.37 6.47
N HIS A 20 -12.26 -2.94 5.70
CA HIS A 20 -13.48 -2.39 6.27
C HIS A 20 -14.43 -3.50 6.73
N ALA A 21 -14.98 -3.33 7.93
CA ALA A 21 -16.12 -4.09 8.44
C ALA A 21 -17.01 -3.14 9.27
N LEU A 22 -18.29 -3.44 9.36
CA LEU A 22 -19.15 -2.76 10.31
C LEU A 22 -18.76 -3.15 11.74
N PRO A 23 -19.03 -2.30 12.76
CA PRO A 23 -18.75 -2.64 14.14
C PRO A 23 -19.31 -4.02 14.52
N GLY A 24 -18.48 -4.88 15.10
CA GLY A 24 -18.85 -6.25 15.49
C GLY A 24 -18.87 -7.28 14.37
N GLN A 25 -18.63 -6.88 13.11
CA GLN A 25 -18.55 -7.81 11.99
C GLN A 25 -17.10 -8.22 11.67
N PHE A 26 -16.96 -9.41 11.10
CA PHE A 26 -15.68 -9.89 10.60
C PHE A 26 -15.21 -9.06 9.40
N CYS A 27 -13.98 -8.62 9.46
CA CYS A 27 -13.28 -8.01 8.34
C CYS A 27 -12.56 -9.08 7.47
N LYS A 28 -11.92 -8.66 6.40
CA LYS A 28 -11.19 -9.58 5.51
C LYS A 28 -10.04 -10.29 6.23
N ASP A 29 -9.41 -9.63 7.20
CA ASP A 29 -8.26 -10.18 7.92
C ASP A 29 -8.64 -11.31 8.90
N ASP A 30 -9.93 -11.51 9.16
CA ASP A 30 -10.45 -12.64 9.94
C ASP A 30 -10.60 -13.92 9.08
N PHE A 31 -10.31 -13.82 7.78
CA PHE A 31 -10.34 -14.94 6.84
C PHE A 31 -8.90 -15.32 6.46
N THR A 32 -8.61 -16.60 6.44
CA THR A 32 -7.30 -17.09 5.99
C THR A 32 -7.33 -17.30 4.47
N VAL A 33 -6.48 -16.57 3.76
CA VAL A 33 -6.34 -16.67 2.29
C VAL A 33 -5.10 -17.51 1.99
N ASP A 34 -5.27 -18.65 1.33
CA ASP A 34 -4.18 -19.49 0.83
C ASP A 34 -4.05 -19.27 -0.68
N LEU A 35 -2.99 -18.60 -1.10
CA LEU A 35 -2.74 -18.30 -2.52
C LEU A 35 -2.23 -19.52 -3.28
N VAL A 36 -1.57 -20.47 -2.61
CA VAL A 36 -1.03 -21.69 -3.21
C VAL A 36 -2.17 -22.69 -3.45
N ALA A 37 -2.94 -23.02 -2.41
CA ALA A 37 -4.10 -23.88 -2.51
C ALA A 37 -5.28 -23.22 -3.23
N ARG A 38 -5.22 -21.90 -3.47
CA ARG A 38 -6.28 -21.08 -4.08
C ARG A 38 -7.61 -21.20 -3.34
N THR A 39 -7.56 -21.07 -2.02
CA THR A 39 -8.72 -21.20 -1.14
C THR A 39 -8.80 -20.06 -0.13
N VAL A 40 -9.99 -19.84 0.44
CA VAL A 40 -10.23 -18.96 1.58
C VAL A 40 -10.95 -19.76 2.66
N THR A 41 -10.43 -19.70 3.88
CA THR A 41 -11.08 -20.27 5.06
C THR A 41 -11.75 -19.17 5.87
N CYS A 42 -13.04 -19.34 6.17
CA CYS A 42 -13.80 -18.38 6.98
C CYS A 42 -13.61 -18.62 8.49
N PRO A 43 -14.00 -17.68 9.37
CA PRO A 43 -13.92 -17.84 10.83
C PRO A 43 -14.70 -19.04 11.40
N ALA A 44 -15.67 -19.58 10.66
CA ALA A 44 -16.38 -20.80 11.01
C ALA A 44 -15.67 -22.08 10.48
N GLY A 45 -14.45 -21.99 9.98
CA GLY A 45 -13.67 -23.12 9.49
C GLY A 45 -14.10 -23.66 8.11
N ARG A 46 -15.02 -22.99 7.40
CA ARG A 46 -15.45 -23.43 6.06
C ARG A 46 -14.48 -22.91 5.01
N VAL A 47 -14.15 -23.77 4.03
CA VAL A 47 -13.23 -23.46 2.95
C VAL A 47 -14.00 -23.21 1.66
N ALA A 48 -13.63 -22.17 0.93
CA ALA A 48 -14.19 -21.83 -0.37
C ALA A 48 -13.06 -21.65 -1.41
N PRO A 49 -13.17 -22.27 -2.62
CA PRO A 49 -12.15 -22.11 -3.66
C PRO A 49 -12.23 -20.74 -4.33
N PHE A 50 -11.10 -20.30 -4.91
CA PHE A 50 -11.05 -19.13 -5.75
C PHE A 50 -11.88 -19.29 -7.02
N ARG A 51 -12.56 -18.23 -7.41
CA ARG A 51 -13.35 -18.12 -8.63
C ARG A 51 -13.00 -16.83 -9.37
N GLY A 52 -13.43 -16.73 -10.63
CA GLY A 52 -13.24 -15.55 -11.48
C GLY A 52 -11.90 -15.57 -12.24
N ARG A 53 -11.92 -14.96 -13.42
CA ARG A 53 -10.74 -14.80 -14.30
C ARG A 53 -10.15 -13.38 -14.22
N LEU A 54 -11.00 -12.36 -14.26
CA LEU A 54 -10.59 -10.95 -14.21
C LEU A 54 -10.47 -10.46 -12.78
N GLU A 55 -11.47 -10.75 -11.95
CA GLU A 55 -11.44 -10.49 -10.51
C GLU A 55 -11.48 -11.83 -9.78
N THR A 56 -10.48 -12.10 -8.97
CA THR A 56 -10.41 -13.31 -8.16
C THR A 56 -11.19 -13.11 -6.87
N TYR A 57 -12.11 -14.01 -6.57
CA TYR A 57 -12.91 -13.98 -5.35
C TYR A 57 -13.21 -15.40 -4.85
N ALA A 58 -13.59 -15.50 -3.58
CA ALA A 58 -14.16 -16.72 -2.99
C ALA A 58 -15.56 -16.41 -2.48
N THR A 59 -16.50 -17.32 -2.69
CA THR A 59 -17.89 -17.19 -2.21
C THR A 59 -18.27 -18.40 -1.35
N PHE A 60 -18.88 -18.12 -0.21
CA PHE A 60 -19.33 -19.15 0.72
C PHE A 60 -20.79 -19.57 0.50
N GLY A 61 -21.56 -18.76 -0.23
CA GLY A 61 -22.90 -19.10 -0.73
C GLY A 61 -23.81 -19.70 0.35
N ARG A 62 -24.42 -20.82 0.03
CA ARG A 62 -25.33 -21.55 0.92
C ARG A 62 -24.70 -22.01 2.24
N ALA A 63 -23.38 -22.14 2.30
CA ALA A 63 -22.69 -22.48 3.53
C ALA A 63 -22.88 -21.42 4.65
N CYS A 64 -23.28 -20.19 4.29
CA CYS A 64 -23.59 -19.13 5.25
C CYS A 64 -25.01 -19.24 5.84
N THR A 65 -25.96 -19.90 5.18
CA THR A 65 -27.38 -19.93 5.58
C THR A 65 -27.60 -20.54 6.97
N ALA A 66 -26.88 -21.63 7.26
CA ALA A 66 -26.97 -22.31 8.57
C ALA A 66 -25.72 -22.05 9.44
N CYS A 67 -25.00 -20.97 9.19
CA CYS A 67 -23.78 -20.64 9.93
C CYS A 67 -24.11 -19.88 11.22
N PRO A 68 -23.65 -20.35 12.40
CA PRO A 68 -23.92 -19.64 13.67
C PRO A 68 -23.28 -18.26 13.75
N LEU A 69 -22.29 -17.97 12.89
CA LEU A 69 -21.60 -16.69 12.83
C LEU A 69 -22.14 -15.76 11.72
N VAL A 70 -23.24 -16.09 11.06
CA VAL A 70 -23.73 -15.35 9.88
C VAL A 70 -24.01 -13.89 10.20
N THR A 71 -24.62 -13.57 11.34
CA THR A 71 -24.96 -12.20 11.76
C THR A 71 -23.73 -11.31 11.95
N ARG A 72 -22.60 -11.89 12.34
CA ARG A 72 -21.31 -11.22 12.48
C ARG A 72 -20.49 -11.23 11.17
N CYS A 73 -20.92 -11.98 10.18
CA CYS A 73 -20.14 -12.19 8.97
C CYS A 73 -20.70 -11.42 7.77
N THR A 74 -22.00 -11.51 7.52
CA THR A 74 -22.63 -10.89 6.35
C THR A 74 -24.12 -10.73 6.51
N THR A 75 -24.64 -9.67 5.91
CA THR A 75 -26.08 -9.45 5.73
C THR A 75 -26.56 -9.84 4.33
N ALA A 76 -25.62 -10.23 3.45
CA ALA A 76 -25.94 -10.56 2.07
C ALA A 76 -26.67 -11.93 1.98
N PRO A 77 -27.85 -12.01 1.32
CA PRO A 77 -28.62 -13.26 1.22
C PRO A 77 -27.89 -14.35 0.44
N ARG A 78 -26.93 -13.97 -0.41
CA ARG A 78 -26.09 -14.91 -1.19
C ARG A 78 -24.84 -15.36 -0.43
N GLY A 79 -24.69 -15.00 0.86
CA GLY A 79 -23.54 -15.34 1.67
C GLY A 79 -22.36 -14.37 1.48
N ARG A 80 -21.29 -14.61 2.24
CA ARG A 80 -20.07 -13.79 2.20
C ARG A 80 -19.29 -14.02 0.92
N VAL A 81 -18.79 -12.93 0.35
CA VAL A 81 -17.82 -12.93 -0.75
C VAL A 81 -16.56 -12.23 -0.31
N ILE A 82 -15.40 -12.80 -0.60
CA ILE A 82 -14.07 -12.23 -0.34
C ILE A 82 -13.37 -12.05 -1.68
N THR A 83 -13.06 -10.81 -2.03
CA THR A 83 -12.22 -10.48 -3.19
C THR A 83 -10.75 -10.68 -2.86
N ILE A 84 -10.02 -11.36 -3.71
CA ILE A 84 -8.60 -11.70 -3.51
C ILE A 84 -7.74 -10.87 -4.47
N ASN A 85 -6.77 -10.16 -3.92
CA ASN A 85 -5.77 -9.43 -4.71
C ASN A 85 -4.63 -10.38 -5.09
N PRO A 86 -4.00 -10.26 -6.29
CA PRO A 86 -2.79 -11.02 -6.62
C PRO A 86 -1.63 -10.86 -5.63
N HIS A 87 -1.61 -9.74 -4.88
CA HIS A 87 -0.63 -9.43 -3.85
C HIS A 87 -1.24 -9.47 -2.44
N GLU A 88 -2.18 -10.38 -2.21
CA GLU A 88 -2.94 -10.40 -0.94
C GLU A 88 -2.06 -10.61 0.29
N GLU A 89 -1.03 -11.44 0.17
CA GLU A 89 -0.07 -11.69 1.25
C GLU A 89 0.66 -10.41 1.67
N LEU A 90 1.16 -9.64 0.70
CA LEU A 90 1.78 -8.33 0.96
C LEU A 90 0.82 -7.33 1.60
N LEU A 91 -0.43 -7.34 1.14
CA LEU A 91 -1.47 -6.46 1.70
C LEU A 91 -1.82 -6.87 3.14
N ALA A 92 -1.91 -8.18 3.42
CA ALA A 92 -2.18 -8.70 4.76
C ALA A 92 -1.03 -8.34 5.72
N THR A 93 0.22 -8.57 5.29
CA THR A 93 1.43 -8.20 6.06
C THR A 93 1.45 -6.68 6.32
N GLY A 94 1.18 -5.86 5.30
CA GLY A 94 1.13 -4.41 5.45
C GLY A 94 0.00 -3.94 6.39
N ARG A 95 -1.16 -4.58 6.37
CA ARG A 95 -2.25 -4.30 7.33
C ARG A 95 -1.88 -4.70 8.75
N ALA A 96 -1.23 -5.85 8.92
CA ALA A 96 -0.73 -6.30 10.22
C ALA A 96 0.31 -5.33 10.78
N ALA A 97 1.28 -4.91 9.97
CA ALA A 97 2.27 -3.93 10.36
C ALA A 97 1.64 -2.61 10.84
N THR A 98 0.56 -2.13 10.21
CA THR A 98 -0.11 -0.90 10.66
C THR A 98 -0.78 -1.00 12.03
N ARG A 99 -0.95 -2.21 12.58
CA ARG A 99 -1.47 -2.44 13.95
C ARG A 99 -0.36 -2.40 15.00
N ASP A 100 0.90 -2.64 14.59
CA ASP A 100 2.06 -2.60 15.48
C ASP A 100 2.31 -1.17 16.00
N PRO A 101 2.40 -0.97 17.33
CA PRO A 101 2.68 0.32 17.92
C PRO A 101 4.04 0.91 17.51
N ALA A 102 5.07 0.08 17.37
CA ALA A 102 6.42 0.50 16.98
C ALA A 102 6.42 1.01 15.54
N TRP A 103 5.80 0.28 14.62
CA TRP A 103 5.62 0.72 13.23
C TRP A 103 4.83 2.03 13.14
N ARG A 104 3.76 2.17 13.94
CA ARG A 104 2.95 3.39 13.99
C ARG A 104 3.74 4.61 14.50
N ALA A 105 4.63 4.40 15.47
CA ALA A 105 5.50 5.45 15.98
C ALA A 105 6.49 5.91 14.91
N ASP A 106 7.18 4.97 14.25
CA ASP A 106 8.10 5.25 13.14
C ASP A 106 7.40 5.92 11.96
N TYR A 107 6.21 5.45 11.57
CA TYR A 107 5.40 6.07 10.52
C TYR A 107 5.06 7.53 10.86
N ARG A 108 4.62 7.81 12.08
CA ARG A 108 4.30 9.19 12.53
C ARG A 108 5.52 10.11 12.52
N ALA A 109 6.68 9.60 12.89
CA ALA A 109 7.92 10.37 12.87
C ALA A 109 8.39 10.65 11.43
N THR A 110 8.23 9.68 10.52
CA THR A 110 8.75 9.76 9.15
C THR A 110 7.78 10.46 8.19
N ARG A 111 6.47 10.27 8.35
CA ARG A 111 5.43 10.79 7.44
C ARG A 111 5.52 12.30 7.19
N PRO A 112 5.70 13.17 8.20
CA PRO A 112 5.81 14.61 7.97
C PRO A 112 6.99 15.00 7.08
N LEU A 113 8.10 14.22 7.10
CA LEU A 113 9.26 14.46 6.24
C LEU A 113 8.92 14.23 4.77
N VAL A 114 8.20 13.14 4.48
CA VAL A 114 7.74 12.79 3.14
C VAL A 114 6.74 13.84 2.63
N GLU A 115 5.76 14.20 3.43
CA GLU A 115 4.74 15.19 3.05
C GLU A 115 5.35 16.59 2.82
N ARG A 116 6.34 16.97 3.63
CA ARG A 116 7.08 18.20 3.42
C ARG A 116 7.83 18.22 2.08
N LYS A 117 8.40 17.07 1.68
CA LYS A 117 9.04 16.91 0.36
C LYS A 117 8.04 17.03 -0.78
N ILE A 118 6.91 16.33 -0.68
CA ILE A 118 5.84 16.42 -1.68
C ILE A 118 5.28 17.84 -1.76
N ALA A 119 5.00 18.47 -0.62
CA ALA A 119 4.53 19.87 -0.57
C ALA A 119 5.53 20.82 -1.19
N HIS A 120 6.85 20.58 -1.04
CA HIS A 120 7.88 21.38 -1.68
C HIS A 120 7.82 21.25 -3.22
N LEU A 121 7.69 20.04 -3.77
CA LEU A 121 7.53 19.81 -5.20
C LEU A 121 6.25 20.47 -5.76
N MET A 122 5.18 20.51 -4.95
CA MET A 122 3.89 21.10 -5.34
C MET A 122 3.84 22.63 -5.23
N ARG A 123 4.89 23.31 -4.81
CA ARG A 123 4.94 24.79 -4.80
C ARG A 123 4.85 25.35 -6.21
N ARG A 124 4.22 26.54 -6.35
CA ARG A 124 4.05 27.21 -7.63
C ARG A 124 5.35 27.34 -8.43
N ARG A 125 6.44 27.71 -7.76
CA ARG A 125 7.77 27.89 -8.38
C ARG A 125 8.34 26.61 -9.02
N HIS A 126 7.91 25.42 -8.57
CA HIS A 126 8.40 24.14 -9.08
C HIS A 126 7.42 23.50 -10.09
N GLY A 127 6.19 24.00 -10.18
CA GLY A 127 5.22 23.57 -11.18
C GLY A 127 4.61 22.19 -10.98
N GLY A 128 4.88 21.48 -9.87
CA GLY A 128 4.43 20.11 -9.63
C GLY A 128 2.91 19.93 -9.46
N ARG A 129 2.15 21.03 -9.26
CA ARG A 129 0.70 20.96 -9.08
C ARG A 129 -0.10 20.60 -10.34
N ARG A 130 0.44 20.87 -11.52
CA ARG A 130 -0.23 20.61 -12.80
C ARG A 130 0.72 19.88 -13.71
N ALA A 131 0.25 18.79 -14.29
CA ALA A 131 0.98 18.13 -15.36
C ALA A 131 1.08 19.06 -16.58
N ARG A 132 2.29 19.25 -17.10
CA ARG A 132 2.59 20.06 -18.28
C ARG A 132 2.36 19.29 -19.58
N VAL A 133 2.21 17.98 -19.48
CA VAL A 133 2.07 17.04 -20.57
C VAL A 133 0.89 16.09 -20.33
N ARG A 134 0.42 15.42 -21.37
CA ARG A 134 -0.65 14.44 -21.28
C ARG A 134 -0.13 13.01 -21.43
N GLY A 135 -0.82 12.07 -20.81
CA GLY A 135 -0.49 10.64 -20.85
C GLY A 135 0.43 10.21 -19.71
N ARG A 136 0.14 9.04 -19.16
CA ARG A 136 0.76 8.50 -17.93
C ARG A 136 2.29 8.45 -18.00
N LEU A 137 2.84 7.98 -19.11
CA LEU A 137 4.30 7.86 -19.28
C LEU A 137 4.98 9.23 -19.32
N ARG A 138 4.42 10.20 -20.09
CA ARG A 138 4.97 11.55 -20.20
C ARG A 138 4.87 12.31 -18.89
N VAL A 139 3.73 12.21 -18.19
CA VAL A 139 3.54 12.81 -16.86
C VAL A 139 4.54 12.21 -15.85
N GLY A 140 4.76 10.89 -15.89
CA GLY A 140 5.76 10.23 -15.05
C GLY A 140 7.19 10.73 -15.31
N ALA A 141 7.58 10.87 -16.57
CA ALA A 141 8.90 11.39 -16.96
C ALA A 141 9.07 12.88 -16.54
N ASP A 142 8.07 13.71 -16.79
CA ASP A 142 8.07 15.13 -16.40
C ASP A 142 8.21 15.29 -14.86
N PHE A 143 7.49 14.49 -14.10
CA PHE A 143 7.59 14.50 -12.64
C PHE A 143 8.94 13.98 -12.13
N ALA A 144 9.51 12.97 -12.78
CA ALA A 144 10.83 12.45 -12.45
C ALA A 144 11.93 13.50 -12.67
N LEU A 145 11.86 14.25 -13.79
CA LEU A 145 12.79 15.37 -14.06
C LEU A 145 12.64 16.47 -13.01
N LEU A 146 11.42 16.86 -12.65
CA LEU A 146 11.18 17.83 -11.61
C LEU A 146 11.77 17.38 -10.26
N ALA A 147 11.53 16.11 -9.88
CA ALA A 147 12.06 15.54 -8.64
C ALA A 147 13.60 15.53 -8.65
N ALA A 148 14.22 15.15 -9.77
CA ALA A 148 15.67 15.17 -9.93
C ALA A 148 16.24 16.59 -9.78
N ALA A 149 15.67 17.58 -10.45
CA ALA A 149 16.10 18.98 -10.36
C ALA A 149 16.01 19.52 -8.93
N VAL A 150 14.91 19.25 -8.22
CA VAL A 150 14.73 19.67 -6.82
C VAL A 150 15.71 18.96 -5.90
N ASN A 151 16.02 17.68 -6.13
CA ASN A 151 17.02 16.96 -5.36
C ASN A 151 18.44 17.49 -5.59
N LEU A 152 18.81 17.77 -6.85
CA LEU A 152 20.11 18.40 -7.15
C LEU A 152 20.25 19.78 -6.49
N ALA A 153 19.22 20.62 -6.59
CA ALA A 153 19.19 21.90 -5.87
C ALA A 153 19.35 21.73 -4.37
N ARG A 154 18.77 20.67 -3.78
CA ARG A 154 18.91 20.34 -2.37
C ARG A 154 20.34 19.91 -2.02
N LEU A 155 20.98 19.12 -2.86
CA LEU A 155 22.38 18.72 -2.65
C LEU A 155 23.32 19.92 -2.67
N ALA A 156 23.10 20.89 -3.57
CA ALA A 156 23.83 22.14 -3.60
C ALA A 156 23.65 22.96 -2.29
N VAL A 157 22.41 23.06 -1.79
CA VAL A 157 22.11 23.74 -0.51
C VAL A 157 22.76 23.02 0.68
N LEU A 158 22.92 21.70 0.61
CA LEU A 158 23.62 20.91 1.64
C LEU A 158 25.15 21.02 1.53
N GLY A 159 25.66 21.81 0.59
CA GLY A 159 27.09 21.99 0.41
C GLY A 159 27.80 20.82 -0.24
N LEU A 160 27.08 19.97 -0.99
CA LEU A 160 27.72 18.87 -1.72
C LEU A 160 28.62 19.42 -2.83
N VAL A 161 29.89 19.11 -2.76
CA VAL A 161 30.92 19.53 -3.73
C VAL A 161 31.72 18.33 -4.19
N ARG A 162 32.29 18.43 -5.38
CA ARG A 162 33.23 17.42 -5.90
C ARG A 162 34.65 17.92 -5.66
N SER A 163 35.44 17.13 -4.92
CA SER A 163 36.83 17.44 -4.62
C SER A 163 37.67 16.17 -4.81
N GLY A 164 38.77 16.27 -5.54
CA GLY A 164 39.66 15.13 -5.77
C GLY A 164 39.01 13.89 -6.42
N GLY A 165 37.97 14.08 -7.26
CA GLY A 165 37.26 12.98 -7.89
C GLY A 165 36.14 12.35 -7.04
N THR A 166 36.04 12.71 -5.77
CA THR A 166 35.01 12.22 -4.83
C THR A 166 33.99 13.30 -4.46
N TRP A 167 32.81 12.87 -4.03
CA TRP A 167 31.79 13.76 -3.50
C TRP A 167 31.94 13.91 -1.99
N ALA A 168 31.96 15.15 -1.52
CA ALA A 168 32.05 15.48 -0.10
C ALA A 168 31.09 16.62 0.26
N VAL A 169 30.68 16.69 1.51
CA VAL A 169 29.91 17.83 2.03
C VAL A 169 30.92 18.85 2.51
N ARG A 170 30.80 20.11 2.04
CA ARG A 170 31.63 21.22 2.53
C ARG A 170 31.38 21.40 4.03
N ALA A 171 32.41 21.33 4.85
CA ALA A 171 32.32 21.71 6.23
C ALA A 171 31.96 23.22 6.29
N GLY A 172 30.89 23.54 7.02
CA GLY A 172 30.42 24.91 7.24
C GLY A 172 31.28 25.65 8.24
#